data_13418a11bfc3aa79c413193c61def71f
#
_entry.id   13418a11bfc3aa79c413193c61def71f
#
_cell.length_a   1.000
_cell.length_b   1.000
_cell.length_c   1.000
_cell.angle_alpha   90.00
_cell.angle_beta   90.00
_cell.angle_gamma   90.00
#
_symmetry.space_group_name_H-M   'P 1'
#
loop_
_entity.id
_entity.type
_entity.pdbx_description
1 polymer ?
#
loop_
_entity_poly.entity_id
_entity_poly.type
_entity_poly.pdbx_seq_one_letter_code
_entity_poly.pdbx_strand_id
1 'polypeptide(L)'
;MKILIPALVSMACVFSSAESMAAADLILHGGKVYTAEPGQGLQQAVAIENGKVLAVGSDEQVLRLKAAGTRVVDLQGKVLMPGFIDSHSHTVKGGLQMLQANLDGELLPVPELEKKLREWRDNGKAKRGEFLSVGGLPSTYWGDIPALEKTFNQGEWAQVPILFVGWDLHTGWANQAMLKLAKVDAAKVATLKGEEKATLGVHADGTPNGFLVDAGLYPLQALLPLPSTEELTRGAYAALRYYNSLGITAWMDPLANEIPGADITNASTGVLPIYKALAEKGDLSAHVAALLMADAKATPKDLDELDKVRQQFLGVPNLTLPGIKIFADGVAEVPAQSAAMLEPYKNTHKFGELLIDPKHFGELVSAADARGWLVHVHAIGDCAIHEALNGMAQARRDRHSGIPHSITHLQMVNPKDFERFRQLDVIASMQLYWASADESSIDLVKPYVDAMVFMYTYPAHSLLKHGATLAGASDWPITTPDPWKAIYQAVTRKGPKGVLNADEAIDRQVMFQAYTLNAARMLRLEDSIGSLKPGKQADMVVLDRDVFTVKPEALRDTQVLTTWFAGREVYSRPLTAQR
;
A
#
# COMPACT_ATOMS: atom_id res chain seq x y z
N MET A 1 -6.51 -83.92 -47.40
CA MET A 1 -6.99 -83.27 -46.15
C MET A 1 -6.62 -81.78 -46.22
N LYS A 2 -7.54 -80.93 -46.68
CA LYS A 2 -7.31 -79.50 -46.86
C LYS A 2 -7.83 -78.78 -45.60
N ILE A 3 -6.95 -78.10 -44.88
CA ILE A 3 -7.29 -77.31 -43.70
C ILE A 3 -7.60 -75.90 -44.18
N LEU A 4 -8.85 -75.42 -43.97
CA LEU A 4 -9.26 -74.04 -44.18
C LEU A 4 -8.92 -73.26 -42.89
N ILE A 5 -8.21 -72.11 -43.05
CA ILE A 5 -7.97 -71.11 -42.01
C ILE A 5 -8.97 -69.98 -42.22
N PRO A 6 -9.78 -69.58 -41.23
CA PRO A 6 -10.64 -68.40 -41.36
C PRO A 6 -9.83 -67.14 -41.13
N ALA A 7 -9.97 -66.16 -42.02
CA ALA A 7 -9.41 -64.81 -41.87
C ALA A 7 -10.22 -64.03 -40.88
N LEU A 8 -9.61 -63.57 -39.73
CA LEU A 8 -10.17 -62.59 -38.82
C LEU A 8 -9.99 -61.18 -39.44
N VAL A 9 -11.10 -60.54 -39.78
CA VAL A 9 -11.13 -59.11 -40.14
C VAL A 9 -11.15 -58.33 -38.82
N SER A 10 -10.03 -57.70 -38.45
CA SER A 10 -9.95 -56.74 -37.36
C SER A 10 -10.52 -55.40 -37.82
N MET A 11 -11.70 -55.06 -37.32
CA MET A 11 -12.31 -53.74 -37.48
C MET A 11 -11.64 -52.78 -36.49
N ALA A 12 -10.69 -51.96 -36.94
CA ALA A 12 -10.07 -50.89 -36.17
C ALA A 12 -11.10 -49.78 -35.98
N CYS A 13 -11.67 -49.68 -34.79
CA CYS A 13 -12.39 -48.50 -34.36
C CYS A 13 -11.41 -47.36 -34.18
N VAL A 14 -11.36 -46.43 -35.11
CA VAL A 14 -10.68 -45.14 -34.97
C VAL A 14 -11.57 -44.31 -34.00
N PHE A 15 -11.20 -44.33 -32.72
CA PHE A 15 -11.71 -43.31 -31.78
C PHE A 15 -11.04 -41.99 -32.17
N SER A 16 -11.76 -41.18 -32.95
CA SER A 16 -11.47 -39.76 -33.08
C SER A 16 -11.73 -39.14 -31.71
N SER A 17 -10.70 -38.90 -30.92
CA SER A 17 -10.77 -38.03 -29.76
C SER A 17 -11.05 -36.64 -30.32
N ALA A 18 -12.32 -36.26 -30.35
CA ALA A 18 -12.66 -34.86 -30.46
C ALA A 18 -12.06 -34.18 -29.20
N GLU A 19 -10.93 -33.50 -29.37
CA GLU A 19 -10.49 -32.55 -28.34
C GLU A 19 -11.68 -31.61 -28.09
N SER A 20 -12.28 -31.74 -26.93
CA SER A 20 -13.28 -30.77 -26.46
C SER A 20 -12.59 -29.43 -26.49
N MET A 21 -12.88 -28.59 -27.47
CA MET A 21 -12.40 -27.22 -27.48
C MET A 21 -12.88 -26.58 -26.18
N ALA A 22 -11.94 -26.11 -25.37
CA ALA A 22 -12.26 -25.40 -24.12
C ALA A 22 -13.24 -24.28 -24.45
N ALA A 23 -14.36 -24.25 -23.73
CA ALA A 23 -15.45 -23.30 -23.95
C ALA A 23 -15.34 -22.17 -22.92
N ALA A 24 -15.30 -20.93 -23.37
CA ALA A 24 -15.22 -19.79 -22.48
C ALA A 24 -16.52 -19.59 -21.66
N ASP A 25 -16.38 -19.26 -20.37
CA ASP A 25 -17.49 -18.83 -19.52
C ASP A 25 -17.83 -17.35 -19.79
N LEU A 26 -16.79 -16.54 -20.05
CA LEU A 26 -16.89 -15.10 -20.29
C LEU A 26 -15.95 -14.71 -21.46
N ILE A 27 -16.44 -13.88 -22.36
CA ILE A 27 -15.65 -13.24 -23.42
C ILE A 27 -15.88 -11.74 -23.33
N LEU A 28 -14.78 -10.97 -23.26
CA LEU A 28 -14.79 -9.52 -23.44
C LEU A 28 -14.09 -9.22 -24.78
N HIS A 29 -14.76 -8.48 -25.67
CA HIS A 29 -14.28 -8.21 -27.03
C HIS A 29 -14.57 -6.77 -27.47
N GLY A 30 -14.09 -6.38 -28.66
CA GLY A 30 -14.32 -5.05 -29.22
C GLY A 30 -13.64 -3.94 -28.45
N GLY A 31 -12.51 -4.20 -27.79
CA GLY A 31 -11.79 -3.24 -26.96
C GLY A 31 -10.32 -3.09 -27.31
N LYS A 32 -9.62 -2.37 -26.43
CA LYS A 32 -8.16 -2.25 -26.38
C LYS A 32 -7.66 -3.01 -25.17
N VAL A 33 -7.21 -4.24 -25.37
CA VAL A 33 -6.76 -5.14 -24.29
C VAL A 33 -5.26 -5.01 -24.09
N TYR A 34 -4.86 -4.40 -22.98
CA TYR A 34 -3.47 -4.36 -22.52
C TYR A 34 -3.20 -5.57 -21.63
N THR A 35 -2.27 -6.41 -22.01
CA THR A 35 -2.00 -7.68 -21.31
C THR A 35 -0.98 -7.55 -20.18
N ALA A 36 -0.16 -6.52 -20.17
CA ALA A 36 1.05 -6.35 -19.35
C ALA A 36 2.16 -7.39 -19.62
N GLU A 37 2.00 -8.26 -20.63
CA GLU A 37 3.08 -9.17 -21.05
C GLU A 37 4.14 -8.42 -21.86
N PRO A 38 5.44 -8.58 -21.53
CA PRO A 38 6.52 -7.89 -22.21
C PRO A 38 6.53 -8.18 -23.72
N GLY A 39 6.67 -7.14 -24.54
CA GLY A 39 6.73 -7.27 -25.99
C GLY A 39 5.41 -7.56 -26.69
N GLN A 40 4.31 -7.71 -25.98
CA GLN A 40 2.99 -7.90 -26.55
C GLN A 40 2.29 -6.54 -26.72
N GLY A 41 1.85 -6.25 -27.96
CA GLY A 41 1.03 -5.07 -28.26
C GLY A 41 -0.41 -5.21 -27.73
N LEU A 42 -1.21 -4.16 -27.94
CA LEU A 42 -2.64 -4.19 -27.58
C LEU A 42 -3.36 -5.27 -28.38
N GLN A 43 -4.21 -6.03 -27.69
CA GLN A 43 -5.09 -7.04 -28.25
C GLN A 43 -6.53 -6.48 -28.35
N GLN A 44 -7.48 -7.29 -28.85
CA GLN A 44 -8.89 -6.85 -29.03
C GLN A 44 -9.85 -7.54 -28.07
N ALA A 45 -9.53 -8.77 -27.64
CA ALA A 45 -10.41 -9.59 -26.84
C ALA A 45 -9.67 -10.51 -25.87
N VAL A 46 -10.40 -10.95 -24.85
CA VAL A 46 -9.97 -11.98 -23.89
C VAL A 46 -11.12 -12.96 -23.63
N ALA A 47 -10.80 -14.26 -23.55
CA ALA A 47 -11.69 -15.31 -23.11
C ALA A 47 -11.27 -15.84 -21.76
N ILE A 48 -12.26 -16.13 -20.91
CA ILE A 48 -12.08 -16.63 -19.54
C ILE A 48 -12.81 -17.96 -19.40
N GLU A 49 -12.17 -18.93 -18.74
CA GLU A 49 -12.73 -20.21 -18.33
C GLU A 49 -12.33 -20.50 -16.89
N ASN A 50 -13.30 -20.89 -16.05
CA ASN A 50 -13.07 -21.25 -14.65
C ASN A 50 -12.25 -20.18 -13.86
N GLY A 51 -12.56 -18.90 -14.11
CA GLY A 51 -11.91 -17.76 -13.45
C GLY A 51 -10.49 -17.45 -13.94
N LYS A 52 -9.99 -18.14 -14.97
CA LYS A 52 -8.66 -17.93 -15.55
C LYS A 52 -8.74 -17.45 -17.00
N VAL A 53 -7.72 -16.74 -17.42
CA VAL A 53 -7.55 -16.37 -18.81
C VAL A 53 -7.36 -17.65 -19.64
N LEU A 54 -8.26 -17.87 -20.57
CA LEU A 54 -8.21 -18.98 -21.54
C LEU A 54 -7.40 -18.57 -22.78
N ALA A 55 -7.72 -17.40 -23.34
CA ALA A 55 -7.06 -16.88 -24.53
C ALA A 55 -7.13 -15.35 -24.57
N VAL A 56 -6.15 -14.73 -25.23
CA VAL A 56 -6.11 -13.31 -25.57
C VAL A 56 -5.71 -13.16 -27.02
N GLY A 57 -6.35 -12.28 -27.78
CA GLY A 57 -6.04 -12.12 -29.20
C GLY A 57 -6.99 -11.16 -29.93
N SER A 58 -7.18 -11.40 -31.25
CA SER A 58 -8.18 -10.66 -32.03
C SER A 58 -9.61 -11.10 -31.66
N ASP A 59 -10.58 -10.22 -31.94
CA ASP A 59 -11.99 -10.56 -31.75
C ASP A 59 -12.39 -11.85 -32.46
N GLU A 60 -11.94 -12.02 -33.71
CA GLU A 60 -12.22 -13.22 -34.49
C GLU A 60 -11.70 -14.50 -33.83
N GLN A 61 -10.46 -14.47 -33.31
CA GLN A 61 -9.86 -15.63 -32.66
C GLN A 61 -10.58 -16.01 -31.38
N VAL A 62 -10.86 -15.01 -30.53
CA VAL A 62 -11.42 -15.22 -29.21
C VAL A 62 -12.90 -15.56 -29.25
N LEU A 63 -13.67 -14.96 -30.16
CA LEU A 63 -15.11 -15.27 -30.32
C LEU A 63 -15.37 -16.70 -30.82
N ARG A 64 -14.39 -17.38 -31.42
CA ARG A 64 -14.52 -18.81 -31.77
C ARG A 64 -14.62 -19.73 -30.54
N LEU A 65 -14.21 -19.25 -29.36
CA LEU A 65 -14.29 -20.00 -28.09
C LEU A 65 -15.67 -19.87 -27.42
N LYS A 66 -16.61 -19.16 -28.06
CA LYS A 66 -17.97 -18.99 -27.55
C LYS A 66 -18.75 -20.30 -27.64
N ALA A 67 -19.40 -20.67 -26.53
CA ALA A 67 -20.35 -21.78 -26.42
C ALA A 67 -21.75 -21.29 -26.00
N ALA A 68 -22.71 -22.19 -25.87
CA ALA A 68 -24.10 -21.85 -25.56
C ALA A 68 -24.30 -21.10 -24.21
N GLY A 69 -23.39 -21.33 -23.22
CA GLY A 69 -23.45 -20.68 -21.90
C GLY A 69 -22.52 -19.47 -21.74
N THR A 70 -21.75 -19.13 -22.77
CA THR A 70 -20.76 -18.05 -22.69
C THR A 70 -21.43 -16.68 -22.55
N ARG A 71 -21.10 -15.95 -21.47
CA ARG A 71 -21.41 -14.51 -21.36
C ARG A 71 -20.48 -13.72 -22.29
N VAL A 72 -21.02 -12.89 -23.15
CA VAL A 72 -20.26 -12.04 -24.07
C VAL A 72 -20.48 -10.57 -23.73
N VAL A 73 -19.40 -9.81 -23.57
CA VAL A 73 -19.40 -8.39 -23.22
C VAL A 73 -18.68 -7.60 -24.31
N ASP A 74 -19.37 -6.66 -24.92
CA ASP A 74 -18.78 -5.71 -25.87
C ASP A 74 -18.14 -4.54 -25.10
N LEU A 75 -16.85 -4.36 -25.23
CA LEU A 75 -16.07 -3.28 -24.61
C LEU A 75 -16.27 -1.92 -25.28
N GLN A 76 -16.87 -1.88 -26.47
CA GLN A 76 -17.16 -0.63 -27.20
C GLN A 76 -15.92 0.27 -27.35
N GLY A 77 -14.77 -0.31 -27.68
CA GLY A 77 -13.51 0.40 -27.86
C GLY A 77 -12.82 0.82 -26.55
N LYS A 78 -13.36 0.49 -25.39
CA LYS A 78 -12.76 0.82 -24.08
C LYS A 78 -11.49 0.02 -23.82
N VAL A 79 -10.68 0.52 -22.89
CA VAL A 79 -9.46 -0.18 -22.44
C VAL A 79 -9.82 -1.22 -21.39
N LEU A 80 -9.32 -2.43 -21.60
CA LEU A 80 -9.25 -3.51 -20.62
C LEU A 80 -7.79 -3.74 -20.26
N MET A 81 -7.48 -3.90 -18.97
CA MET A 81 -6.13 -4.22 -18.50
C MET A 81 -6.19 -5.13 -17.27
N PRO A 82 -5.06 -5.75 -16.86
CA PRO A 82 -5.01 -6.50 -15.61
C PRO A 82 -5.47 -5.67 -14.43
N GLY A 83 -6.07 -6.31 -13.42
CA GLY A 83 -6.35 -5.67 -12.15
C GLY A 83 -5.09 -5.08 -11.52
N PHE A 84 -5.22 -3.91 -10.91
CA PHE A 84 -4.11 -3.24 -10.26
C PHE A 84 -3.70 -3.96 -8.99
N ILE A 85 -2.41 -3.84 -8.67
CA ILE A 85 -1.77 -4.40 -7.50
C ILE A 85 -1.09 -3.28 -6.73
N ASP A 86 -1.49 -3.07 -5.48
CA ASP A 86 -0.86 -2.11 -4.58
C ASP A 86 0.26 -2.79 -3.80
N SER A 87 1.49 -2.44 -4.08
CA SER A 87 2.65 -3.15 -3.51
C SER A 87 2.97 -2.78 -2.05
N HIS A 88 2.22 -1.87 -1.43
CA HIS A 88 2.35 -1.51 -0.01
C HIS A 88 1.12 -0.73 0.48
N SER A 89 0.31 -1.36 1.34
CA SER A 89 -0.90 -0.76 1.88
C SER A 89 -1.35 -1.40 3.19
N HIS A 90 -1.77 -0.57 4.16
CA HIS A 90 -2.35 -0.98 5.44
C HIS A 90 -3.88 -1.07 5.33
N THR A 91 -4.36 -2.02 4.52
CA THR A 91 -5.71 -2.02 3.96
C THR A 91 -6.82 -2.11 5.02
N VAL A 92 -6.69 -2.98 6.04
CA VAL A 92 -7.71 -3.07 7.11
C VAL A 92 -7.72 -1.81 7.97
N LYS A 93 -6.55 -1.24 8.28
CA LYS A 93 -6.42 0.03 9.01
C LYS A 93 -7.10 1.18 8.24
N GLY A 94 -6.84 1.28 6.94
CA GLY A 94 -7.47 2.29 6.10
C GLY A 94 -8.99 2.14 6.04
N GLY A 95 -9.49 0.92 5.86
CA GLY A 95 -10.93 0.65 5.87
C GLY A 95 -11.60 0.95 7.22
N LEU A 96 -10.90 0.71 8.33
CA LEU A 96 -11.37 1.13 9.65
C LEU A 96 -11.46 2.66 9.74
N GLN A 97 -10.43 3.39 9.27
CA GLN A 97 -10.43 4.85 9.25
C GLN A 97 -11.56 5.44 8.38
N MET A 98 -11.93 4.80 7.27
CA MET A 98 -13.09 5.23 6.46
C MET A 98 -14.40 5.24 7.27
N LEU A 99 -14.52 4.40 8.28
CA LEU A 99 -15.70 4.30 9.15
C LEU A 99 -15.62 5.24 10.36
N GLN A 100 -14.47 5.87 10.58
CA GLN A 100 -14.17 6.74 11.69
C GLN A 100 -14.22 8.22 11.28
N ALA A 101 -14.20 9.13 12.27
CA ALA A 101 -14.08 10.55 12.02
C ALA A 101 -12.68 10.87 11.50
N ASN A 102 -12.59 11.40 10.28
CA ASN A 102 -11.35 11.75 9.61
C ASN A 102 -11.57 12.98 8.72
N LEU A 103 -10.64 13.93 8.74
CA LEU A 103 -10.66 15.11 7.87
C LEU A 103 -10.00 14.85 6.51
N ASP A 104 -9.26 13.74 6.36
CA ASP A 104 -8.53 13.41 5.12
C ASP A 104 -7.65 14.56 4.59
N GLY A 105 -7.05 15.32 5.50
CA GLY A 105 -6.23 16.49 5.19
C GLY A 105 -7.03 17.78 4.87
N GLU A 106 -8.36 17.77 4.98
CA GLU A 106 -9.19 18.98 4.78
C GLU A 106 -8.98 19.97 5.93
N LEU A 107 -8.58 21.21 5.60
CA LEU A 107 -8.47 22.28 6.56
C LEU A 107 -9.82 22.99 6.73
N LEU A 108 -10.45 22.82 7.88
CA LEU A 108 -11.66 23.54 8.28
C LEU A 108 -11.33 24.63 9.29
N PRO A 109 -12.02 25.78 9.29
CA PRO A 109 -12.01 26.70 10.43
C PRO A 109 -12.43 25.99 11.73
N VAL A 110 -11.81 26.31 12.86
CA VAL A 110 -12.08 25.63 14.15
C VAL A 110 -13.57 25.58 14.51
N PRO A 111 -14.40 26.62 14.27
CA PRO A 111 -15.85 26.52 14.51
C PRO A 111 -16.56 25.47 13.62
N GLU A 112 -16.09 25.28 12.39
CA GLU A 112 -16.65 24.26 11.49
C GLU A 112 -16.18 22.85 11.89
N LEU A 113 -14.93 22.71 12.33
CA LEU A 113 -14.43 21.48 12.95
C LEU A 113 -15.26 21.10 14.18
N GLU A 114 -15.59 22.07 15.05
CA GLU A 114 -16.42 21.85 16.21
C GLU A 114 -17.83 21.34 15.83
N LYS A 115 -18.45 21.98 14.84
CA LYS A 115 -19.75 21.53 14.30
C LYS A 115 -19.67 20.10 13.77
N LYS A 116 -18.64 19.80 13.01
CA LYS A 116 -18.41 18.45 12.43
C LYS A 116 -18.13 17.40 13.52
N LEU A 117 -17.40 17.78 14.58
CA LEU A 117 -17.18 16.91 15.75
C LEU A 117 -18.50 16.58 16.47
N ARG A 118 -19.43 17.54 16.63
CA ARG A 118 -20.77 17.26 17.17
C ARG A 118 -21.51 16.23 16.33
N GLU A 119 -21.55 16.43 15.01
CA GLU A 119 -22.17 15.48 14.08
C GLU A 119 -21.56 14.08 14.21
N TRP A 120 -20.22 13.99 14.26
CA TRP A 120 -19.52 12.72 14.41
C TRP A 120 -19.65 12.09 15.79
N ARG A 121 -19.77 12.89 16.85
CA ARG A 121 -20.14 12.38 18.17
C ARG A 121 -21.54 11.76 18.15
N ASP A 122 -22.49 12.47 17.60
CA ASP A 122 -23.92 12.09 17.63
C ASP A 122 -24.19 10.86 16.74
N ASN A 123 -23.50 10.72 15.61
CA ASN A 123 -23.58 9.54 14.73
C ASN A 123 -22.58 8.43 15.10
N GLY A 124 -21.75 8.61 16.12
CA GLY A 124 -20.80 7.62 16.62
C GLY A 124 -19.46 7.53 15.91
N LYS A 125 -19.24 8.24 14.79
CA LYS A 125 -17.98 8.15 14.01
C LYS A 125 -16.74 8.59 14.81
N ALA A 126 -16.86 9.61 15.65
CA ALA A 126 -15.75 10.07 16.49
C ALA A 126 -15.57 9.25 17.77
N LYS A 127 -16.55 8.42 18.15
CA LYS A 127 -16.52 7.71 19.42
C LYS A 127 -15.49 6.59 19.45
N ARG A 128 -14.70 6.55 20.53
CA ARG A 128 -13.77 5.47 20.91
C ARG A 128 -14.00 5.16 22.37
N GLY A 129 -15.00 4.32 22.69
CA GLY A 129 -15.48 4.19 24.06
C GLY A 129 -16.01 5.52 24.58
N GLU A 130 -15.42 6.04 25.66
CA GLU A 130 -15.76 7.33 26.26
C GLU A 130 -14.98 8.52 25.66
N PHE A 131 -14.06 8.25 24.74
CA PHE A 131 -13.23 9.24 24.08
C PHE A 131 -13.86 9.71 22.77
N LEU A 132 -13.51 10.93 22.35
CA LEU A 132 -13.70 11.37 20.97
C LEU A 132 -12.32 11.45 20.28
N SER A 133 -12.23 10.85 19.09
CA SER A 133 -11.01 10.93 18.29
C SER A 133 -11.34 11.29 16.86
N VAL A 134 -10.55 12.19 16.28
CA VAL A 134 -10.61 12.57 14.86
C VAL A 134 -9.21 12.46 14.28
N GLY A 135 -9.09 11.78 13.15
CA GLY A 135 -7.84 11.67 12.39
C GLY A 135 -7.76 12.64 11.22
N GLY A 136 -6.59 12.66 10.57
CA GLY A 136 -6.40 13.34 9.30
C GLY A 136 -6.37 14.86 9.38
N LEU A 137 -6.01 15.45 10.53
CA LEU A 137 -5.90 16.90 10.66
C LEU A 137 -4.64 17.41 9.95
N PRO A 138 -4.74 18.43 9.07
CA PRO A 138 -3.56 19.09 8.51
C PRO A 138 -2.69 19.74 9.59
N SER A 139 -1.36 19.75 9.36
CA SER A 139 -0.38 20.33 10.29
C SER A 139 -0.61 21.83 10.57
N THR A 140 -1.32 22.50 9.69
CA THR A 140 -1.72 23.93 9.85
C THR A 140 -2.52 24.18 11.13
N TYR A 141 -3.26 23.18 11.65
CA TYR A 141 -3.97 23.31 12.93
C TYR A 141 -3.02 23.57 14.11
N TRP A 142 -1.81 23.09 14.03
CA TRP A 142 -0.83 23.24 15.12
C TRP A 142 -0.28 24.67 15.21
N GLY A 143 -0.53 25.52 14.22
CA GLY A 143 -0.24 26.95 14.23
C GLY A 143 -1.24 27.79 15.03
N ASP A 144 -2.43 27.25 15.39
CA ASP A 144 -3.49 27.95 16.13
C ASP A 144 -4.01 27.15 17.33
N ILE A 145 -3.08 26.68 18.16
CA ILE A 145 -3.39 25.99 19.43
C ILE A 145 -4.36 26.81 20.32
N PRO A 146 -4.21 28.15 20.46
CA PRO A 146 -5.15 28.93 21.28
C PRO A 146 -6.61 28.81 20.82
N ALA A 147 -6.89 28.69 19.52
CA ALA A 147 -8.26 28.49 19.02
C ALA A 147 -8.81 27.12 19.40
N LEU A 148 -7.97 26.05 19.31
CA LEU A 148 -8.34 24.71 19.74
C LEU A 148 -8.64 24.69 21.25
N GLU A 149 -7.76 25.25 22.06
CA GLU A 149 -7.96 25.33 23.52
C GLU A 149 -9.23 26.10 23.88
N LYS A 150 -9.43 27.29 23.27
CA LYS A 150 -10.62 28.11 23.48
C LYS A 150 -11.91 27.38 23.15
N THR A 151 -11.89 26.48 22.15
CA THR A 151 -13.08 25.76 21.72
C THR A 151 -13.31 24.50 22.53
N PHE A 152 -12.27 23.68 22.70
CA PHE A 152 -12.43 22.31 23.20
C PHE A 152 -12.05 22.09 24.68
N ASN A 153 -11.56 23.13 25.38
CA ASN A 153 -11.32 23.06 26.84
C ASN A 153 -12.48 23.66 27.68
N GLN A 154 -13.59 24.04 27.05
CA GLN A 154 -14.72 24.65 27.75
C GLN A 154 -16.08 24.17 27.25
N GLY A 155 -17.16 24.65 27.91
CA GLY A 155 -18.53 24.31 27.53
C GLY A 155 -18.79 22.79 27.58
N GLU A 156 -19.47 22.26 26.60
CA GLU A 156 -19.81 20.82 26.50
C GLU A 156 -18.60 19.91 26.38
N TRP A 157 -17.45 20.44 25.92
CA TRP A 157 -16.22 19.69 25.69
C TRP A 157 -15.31 19.59 26.92
N ALA A 158 -15.49 20.44 27.93
CA ALA A 158 -14.57 20.56 29.04
C ALA A 158 -14.28 19.26 29.80
N GLN A 159 -15.24 18.33 29.81
CA GLN A 159 -15.11 17.04 30.50
C GLN A 159 -15.09 15.84 29.53
N VAL A 160 -15.15 16.09 28.24
CA VAL A 160 -15.11 15.05 27.22
C VAL A 160 -13.67 14.88 26.72
N PRO A 161 -13.03 13.73 26.91
CA PRO A 161 -11.67 13.53 26.42
C PRO A 161 -11.63 13.54 24.88
N ILE A 162 -10.86 14.47 24.30
CA ILE A 162 -10.74 14.64 22.87
C ILE A 162 -9.28 14.47 22.45
N LEU A 163 -9.04 13.64 21.42
CA LEU A 163 -7.75 13.47 20.76
C LEU A 163 -7.89 13.72 19.27
N PHE A 164 -7.20 14.74 18.77
CA PHE A 164 -7.02 14.98 17.34
C PHE A 164 -5.67 14.44 16.90
N VAL A 165 -5.63 13.69 15.79
CA VAL A 165 -4.42 13.09 15.25
C VAL A 165 -4.14 13.67 13.87
N GLY A 166 -2.94 14.13 13.66
CA GLY A 166 -2.48 14.66 12.38
C GLY A 166 -2.58 13.63 11.26
N TRP A 167 -2.70 14.09 10.03
CA TRP A 167 -2.69 13.23 8.85
C TRP A 167 -1.36 12.50 8.68
N ASP A 168 -0.27 13.09 9.23
CA ASP A 168 1.07 12.53 9.28
C ASP A 168 1.21 11.36 10.27
N LEU A 169 0.23 11.15 11.15
CA LEU A 169 0.21 10.18 12.26
C LEU A 169 1.31 10.40 13.32
N HIS A 170 2.12 11.43 13.17
CA HIS A 170 3.23 11.80 14.07
C HIS A 170 2.90 12.98 14.97
N THR A 171 1.90 13.77 14.61
CA THR A 171 1.48 14.94 15.39
C THR A 171 0.05 14.81 15.88
N GLY A 172 -0.32 15.57 16.91
CA GLY A 172 -1.67 15.57 17.42
C GLY A 172 -1.93 16.69 18.41
N TRP A 173 -3.19 16.81 18.82
CA TRP A 173 -3.62 17.72 19.87
C TRP A 173 -4.66 17.06 20.77
N ALA A 174 -4.53 17.26 22.07
CA ALA A 174 -5.45 16.74 23.06
C ALA A 174 -5.99 17.87 23.95
N ASN A 175 -7.29 17.83 24.26
CA ASN A 175 -7.86 18.77 25.21
C ASN A 175 -7.44 18.43 26.65
N GLN A 176 -7.70 19.36 27.59
CA GLN A 176 -7.32 19.21 29.00
C GLN A 176 -7.94 17.98 29.68
N ALA A 177 -9.15 17.56 29.26
CA ALA A 177 -9.78 16.35 29.78
C ALA A 177 -8.98 15.10 29.40
N MET A 178 -8.49 15.02 28.15
CA MET A 178 -7.66 13.92 27.67
C MET A 178 -6.27 13.93 28.29
N LEU A 179 -5.61 15.09 28.38
CA LEU A 179 -4.30 15.25 29.04
C LEU A 179 -4.35 14.80 30.52
N LYS A 180 -5.41 15.15 31.22
CA LYS A 180 -5.62 14.74 32.63
C LYS A 180 -5.71 13.22 32.76
N LEU A 181 -6.44 12.55 31.89
CA LEU A 181 -6.53 11.07 31.89
C LEU A 181 -5.17 10.42 31.58
N ALA A 182 -4.41 11.00 30.67
CA ALA A 182 -3.06 10.56 30.32
C ALA A 182 -2.01 10.92 31.37
N LYS A 183 -2.40 11.67 32.43
CA LYS A 183 -1.49 12.19 33.47
C LYS A 183 -0.36 13.07 32.88
N VAL A 184 -0.67 13.81 31.85
CA VAL A 184 0.22 14.78 31.21
C VAL A 184 -0.11 16.16 31.80
N ASP A 185 0.63 16.54 32.82
CA ASP A 185 0.50 17.81 33.54
C ASP A 185 1.86 18.55 33.63
N ALA A 186 1.89 19.70 34.27
CA ALA A 186 3.12 20.48 34.45
C ALA A 186 4.20 19.70 35.23
N ALA A 187 3.81 18.82 36.16
CA ALA A 187 4.76 18.00 36.90
C ALA A 187 5.42 16.95 35.97
N LYS A 188 4.62 16.31 35.12
CA LYS A 188 5.16 15.40 34.09
C LYS A 188 6.09 16.13 33.12
N VAL A 189 5.69 17.31 32.62
CA VAL A 189 6.53 18.13 31.71
C VAL A 189 7.87 18.47 32.35
N ALA A 190 7.89 18.82 33.64
CA ALA A 190 9.10 19.14 34.37
C ALA A 190 10.08 17.96 34.49
N THR A 191 9.61 16.73 34.37
CA THR A 191 10.49 15.54 34.41
C THR A 191 11.17 15.25 33.09
N LEU A 192 10.66 15.78 31.95
CA LEU A 192 11.19 15.52 30.63
C LEU A 192 12.54 16.19 30.40
N LYS A 193 13.46 15.50 29.71
CA LYS A 193 14.81 15.95 29.43
C LYS A 193 15.16 15.83 27.96
N GLY A 194 16.06 16.69 27.50
CA GLY A 194 16.57 16.61 26.12
C GLY A 194 15.44 16.62 25.08
N GLU A 195 15.44 15.63 24.23
CA GLU A 195 14.49 15.49 23.12
C GLU A 195 13.06 15.18 23.58
N GLU A 196 12.89 14.51 24.73
CA GLU A 196 11.57 14.26 25.29
C GLU A 196 10.77 15.55 25.51
N LYS A 197 11.43 16.67 25.81
CA LYS A 197 10.76 17.97 25.94
C LYS A 197 10.11 18.45 24.66
N ALA A 198 10.64 18.09 23.51
CA ALA A 198 10.13 18.49 22.21
C ALA A 198 8.87 17.72 21.81
N THR A 199 8.56 16.62 22.52
CA THR A 199 7.38 15.79 22.22
C THR A 199 6.07 16.36 22.77
N LEU A 200 6.13 17.37 23.66
CA LEU A 200 4.98 18.03 24.25
C LEU A 200 5.05 19.55 24.05
N GLY A 201 3.99 20.13 23.51
CA GLY A 201 3.82 21.58 23.48
C GLY A 201 3.47 22.12 24.87
N VAL A 202 4.08 23.26 25.24
CA VAL A 202 3.90 23.88 26.55
C VAL A 202 3.67 25.39 26.43
N HIS A 203 2.91 25.95 27.39
CA HIS A 203 2.80 27.38 27.60
C HIS A 203 4.06 27.94 28.27
N ALA A 204 4.17 29.25 28.34
CA ALA A 204 5.29 29.95 29.00
C ALA A 204 5.44 29.62 30.49
N ASP A 205 4.35 29.23 31.16
CA ASP A 205 4.32 28.81 32.57
C ASP A 205 4.68 27.31 32.77
N GLY A 206 4.98 26.57 31.67
CA GLY A 206 5.33 25.16 31.71
C GLY A 206 4.14 24.20 31.75
N THR A 207 2.91 24.68 31.64
CA THR A 207 1.73 23.82 31.51
C THR A 207 1.58 23.29 30.08
N PRO A 208 1.10 22.05 29.88
CA PRO A 208 0.92 21.49 28.52
C PRO A 208 -0.22 22.22 27.79
N ASN A 209 0.01 22.60 26.54
CA ASN A 209 -0.98 23.27 25.68
C ASN A 209 -1.75 22.30 24.75
N GLY A 210 -1.56 21.00 24.93
CA GLY A 210 -2.25 19.96 24.20
C GLY A 210 -1.54 19.49 22.94
N PHE A 211 -0.57 20.20 22.40
CA PHE A 211 0.19 19.76 21.23
C PHE A 211 1.12 18.60 21.57
N LEU A 212 1.16 17.60 20.69
CA LEU A 212 1.85 16.31 20.88
C LEU A 212 2.61 15.93 19.63
N VAL A 213 3.80 15.37 19.81
CA VAL A 213 4.64 14.85 18.71
C VAL A 213 5.18 13.47 19.11
N ASP A 214 5.12 12.52 18.19
CA ASP A 214 5.71 11.15 18.32
C ASP A 214 5.48 10.52 19.71
N ALA A 215 6.53 10.33 20.49
CA ALA A 215 6.45 9.74 21.84
C ALA A 215 5.52 10.47 22.81
N GLY A 216 5.19 11.74 22.55
CA GLY A 216 4.18 12.47 23.32
C GLY A 216 2.75 12.05 23.00
N LEU A 217 2.50 11.54 21.79
CA LEU A 217 1.19 11.09 21.32
C LEU A 217 0.85 9.68 21.81
N TYR A 218 1.82 8.77 21.86
CA TYR A 218 1.60 7.36 22.15
C TYR A 218 0.89 7.06 23.48
N PRO A 219 1.22 7.70 24.61
CA PRO A 219 0.53 7.48 25.88
C PRO A 219 -0.96 7.81 25.82
N LEU A 220 -1.37 8.78 24.99
CA LEU A 220 -2.77 9.16 24.82
C LEU A 220 -3.49 8.19 23.88
N GLN A 221 -2.84 7.78 22.82
CA GLN A 221 -3.39 6.76 21.91
C GLN A 221 -3.60 5.43 22.62
N ALA A 222 -2.70 5.05 23.53
CA ALA A 222 -2.80 3.82 24.32
C ALA A 222 -4.02 3.80 25.29
N LEU A 223 -4.62 4.95 25.57
CA LEU A 223 -5.86 5.03 26.35
C LEU A 223 -7.12 4.73 25.52
N LEU A 224 -7.02 4.85 24.19
CA LEU A 224 -8.14 4.55 23.32
C LEU A 224 -8.38 3.04 23.29
N PRO A 225 -9.65 2.58 23.37
CA PRO A 225 -9.94 1.16 23.24
C PRO A 225 -9.49 0.64 21.87
N LEU A 226 -8.90 -0.54 21.89
CA LEU A 226 -8.56 -1.23 20.63
C LEU A 226 -9.82 -1.55 19.84
N PRO A 227 -9.73 -1.55 18.50
CA PRO A 227 -10.86 -1.93 17.67
C PRO A 227 -11.25 -3.39 17.90
N SER A 228 -12.53 -3.64 18.04
CA SER A 228 -13.09 -4.98 18.14
C SER A 228 -12.93 -5.75 16.82
N THR A 229 -13.01 -7.08 16.87
CA THR A 229 -13.03 -7.95 15.68
C THR A 229 -14.15 -7.55 14.71
N GLU A 230 -15.31 -7.11 15.22
CA GLU A 230 -16.43 -6.65 14.39
C GLU A 230 -16.07 -5.36 13.65
N GLU A 231 -15.47 -4.38 14.33
CA GLU A 231 -15.04 -3.13 13.71
C GLU A 231 -13.96 -3.36 12.66
N LEU A 232 -12.95 -4.19 12.95
CA LEU A 232 -11.94 -4.60 11.98
C LEU A 232 -12.56 -5.30 10.76
N THR A 233 -13.52 -6.19 10.98
CA THR A 233 -14.23 -6.90 9.89
C THR A 233 -15.01 -5.91 9.02
N ARG A 234 -15.74 -4.96 9.62
CA ARG A 234 -16.43 -3.91 8.86
C ARG A 234 -15.45 -3.03 8.09
N GLY A 235 -14.31 -2.68 8.69
CA GLY A 235 -13.22 -1.96 8.04
C GLY A 235 -12.69 -2.72 6.82
N ALA A 236 -12.40 -4.01 6.98
CA ALA A 236 -11.93 -4.86 5.89
C ALA A 236 -12.92 -4.91 4.71
N TYR A 237 -14.22 -5.04 4.96
CA TYR A 237 -15.23 -4.97 3.92
C TYR A 237 -15.33 -3.59 3.25
N ALA A 238 -15.17 -2.51 4.03
CA ALA A 238 -15.17 -1.15 3.46
C ALA A 238 -13.97 -0.95 2.54
N ALA A 239 -12.77 -1.36 2.98
CA ALA A 239 -11.55 -1.32 2.20
C ALA A 239 -11.67 -2.14 0.91
N LEU A 240 -12.15 -3.38 1.01
CA LEU A 240 -12.29 -4.27 -0.13
C LEU A 240 -13.20 -3.67 -1.22
N ARG A 241 -14.36 -3.12 -0.83
CA ARG A 241 -15.24 -2.42 -1.77
C ARG A 241 -14.58 -1.20 -2.39
N TYR A 242 -13.84 -0.43 -1.60
CA TYR A 242 -13.14 0.75 -2.08
C TYR A 242 -12.03 0.38 -3.07
N TYR A 243 -11.22 -0.62 -2.75
CA TYR A 243 -10.17 -1.14 -3.63
C TYR A 243 -10.75 -1.69 -4.95
N ASN A 244 -11.80 -2.51 -4.87
CA ASN A 244 -12.47 -2.99 -6.07
C ASN A 244 -13.02 -1.85 -6.93
N SER A 245 -13.49 -0.74 -6.34
CA SER A 245 -13.97 0.43 -7.09
C SER A 245 -12.85 1.20 -7.80
N LEU A 246 -11.61 1.03 -7.35
CA LEU A 246 -10.40 1.59 -7.96
C LEU A 246 -9.70 0.60 -8.91
N GLY A 247 -10.26 -0.62 -9.08
CA GLY A 247 -9.66 -1.64 -9.93
C GLY A 247 -8.53 -2.42 -9.27
N ILE A 248 -8.32 -2.27 -7.97
CA ILE A 248 -7.28 -3.00 -7.24
C ILE A 248 -7.81 -4.38 -6.86
N THR A 249 -7.09 -5.42 -7.28
CA THR A 249 -7.44 -6.84 -7.08
C THR A 249 -6.39 -7.59 -6.27
N ALA A 250 -5.28 -6.94 -5.93
CA ALA A 250 -4.27 -7.50 -5.04
C ALA A 250 -3.52 -6.40 -4.30
N TRP A 251 -2.96 -6.73 -3.13
CA TRP A 251 -2.08 -5.83 -2.39
C TRP A 251 -1.11 -6.57 -1.48
N MET A 252 -0.04 -5.88 -1.09
CA MET A 252 0.79 -6.28 0.03
C MET A 252 0.36 -5.52 1.29
N ASP A 253 -0.02 -6.26 2.34
CA ASP A 253 -0.23 -5.69 3.68
C ASP A 253 1.06 -5.89 4.50
N PRO A 254 1.86 -4.83 4.71
CA PRO A 254 3.16 -4.94 5.33
C PRO A 254 3.13 -5.11 6.85
N LEU A 255 1.98 -4.86 7.50
CA LEU A 255 1.81 -4.95 8.96
C LEU A 255 0.62 -5.84 9.33
N ALA A 256 0.46 -6.97 8.66
CA ALA A 256 -0.70 -7.84 8.87
C ALA A 256 -0.77 -8.47 10.28
N ASN A 257 0.33 -8.49 11.04
CA ASN A 257 0.34 -8.88 12.45
C ASN A 257 0.07 -7.70 13.41
N GLU A 258 -0.32 -6.52 12.92
CA GLU A 258 -0.78 -5.38 13.72
C GLU A 258 -2.30 -5.42 13.95
N ILE A 259 -2.74 -5.12 15.17
CA ILE A 259 -4.05 -4.54 15.43
C ILE A 259 -3.83 -3.04 15.63
N PRO A 260 -4.50 -2.15 14.86
CA PRO A 260 -4.28 -0.72 14.98
C PRO A 260 -4.39 -0.21 16.43
N GLY A 261 -3.31 0.38 16.95
CA GLY A 261 -3.21 0.87 18.33
C GLY A 261 -2.71 -0.14 19.36
N ALA A 262 -2.41 -1.38 18.98
CA ALA A 262 -1.82 -2.38 19.87
C ALA A 262 -0.32 -2.55 19.61
N ASP A 263 0.42 -2.93 20.66
CA ASP A 263 1.82 -3.32 20.52
C ASP A 263 1.94 -4.59 19.66
N ILE A 264 2.91 -4.60 18.76
CA ILE A 264 3.23 -5.75 17.92
C ILE A 264 4.31 -6.58 18.61
N THR A 265 4.06 -7.88 18.74
CA THR A 265 5.05 -8.87 19.20
C THR A 265 5.26 -9.94 18.13
N ASN A 266 6.31 -10.75 18.26
CA ASN A 266 6.55 -11.86 17.34
C ASN A 266 5.44 -12.93 17.34
N ALA A 267 4.55 -12.94 18.34
CA ALA A 267 3.40 -13.84 18.42
C ALA A 267 2.08 -13.20 17.99
N SER A 268 2.08 -11.90 17.65
CA SER A 268 0.86 -11.18 17.25
C SER A 268 0.34 -11.68 15.91
N THR A 269 -0.97 -11.93 15.84
CA THR A 269 -1.67 -12.34 14.61
C THR A 269 -2.36 -11.17 13.89
N GLY A 270 -2.49 -10.03 14.56
CA GLY A 270 -3.04 -8.80 13.99
C GLY A 270 -4.36 -8.97 13.25
N VAL A 271 -4.38 -8.51 12.01
CA VAL A 271 -5.56 -8.58 11.13
C VAL A 271 -5.62 -9.87 10.29
N LEU A 272 -4.65 -10.78 10.41
CA LEU A 272 -4.66 -12.06 9.68
C LEU A 272 -5.94 -12.90 9.90
N PRO A 273 -6.50 -13.00 11.14
CA PRO A 273 -7.78 -13.69 11.34
C PRO A 273 -8.94 -13.07 10.55
N ILE A 274 -8.91 -11.76 10.28
CA ILE A 274 -9.93 -11.07 9.49
C ILE A 274 -9.82 -11.50 8.02
N TYR A 275 -8.62 -11.47 7.43
CA TYR A 275 -8.40 -11.96 6.06
C TYR A 275 -8.81 -13.42 5.90
N LYS A 276 -8.44 -14.28 6.87
CA LYS A 276 -8.83 -15.69 6.88
C LYS A 276 -10.35 -15.85 6.89
N ALA A 277 -11.05 -15.12 7.76
CA ALA A 277 -12.50 -15.20 7.86
C ALA A 277 -13.21 -14.75 6.57
N LEU A 278 -12.71 -13.69 5.89
CA LEU A 278 -13.23 -13.25 4.60
C LEU A 278 -12.97 -14.29 3.51
N ALA A 279 -11.77 -14.86 3.50
CA ALA A 279 -11.38 -15.88 2.51
C ALA A 279 -12.21 -17.15 2.63
N GLU A 280 -12.39 -17.66 3.84
CA GLU A 280 -13.18 -18.88 4.12
C GLU A 280 -14.67 -18.72 3.78
N LYS A 281 -15.20 -17.48 3.83
CA LYS A 281 -16.56 -17.16 3.36
C LYS A 281 -16.65 -16.97 1.84
N GLY A 282 -15.52 -16.89 1.12
CA GLY A 282 -15.47 -16.56 -0.29
C GLY A 282 -15.72 -15.07 -0.60
N ASP A 283 -15.63 -14.22 0.41
CA ASP A 283 -15.87 -12.76 0.31
C ASP A 283 -14.60 -11.98 -0.03
N LEU A 284 -13.41 -12.57 0.16
CA LEU A 284 -12.14 -11.92 -0.16
C LEU A 284 -11.93 -11.87 -1.68
N SER A 285 -12.40 -10.79 -2.31
CA SER A 285 -12.25 -10.53 -3.75
C SER A 285 -10.94 -9.82 -4.09
N ALA A 286 -9.84 -10.28 -3.51
CA ALA A 286 -8.49 -9.80 -3.75
C ALA A 286 -7.46 -10.84 -3.32
N HIS A 287 -6.26 -10.79 -3.92
CA HIS A 287 -5.09 -11.54 -3.47
C HIS A 287 -4.30 -10.69 -2.47
N VAL A 288 -4.08 -11.21 -1.28
CA VAL A 288 -3.36 -10.53 -0.20
C VAL A 288 -2.02 -11.20 0.07
N ALA A 289 -0.93 -10.46 -0.09
CA ALA A 289 0.39 -10.85 0.37
C ALA A 289 0.65 -10.17 1.72
N ALA A 290 0.40 -10.88 2.81
CA ALA A 290 0.54 -10.37 4.16
C ALA A 290 1.97 -10.57 4.67
N LEU A 291 2.60 -9.51 5.17
CA LEU A 291 3.90 -9.60 5.83
C LEU A 291 3.74 -9.52 7.35
N LEU A 292 4.67 -10.15 8.03
CA LEU A 292 4.81 -10.04 9.48
C LEU A 292 5.89 -9.02 9.79
N MET A 293 5.55 -7.98 10.55
CA MET A 293 6.54 -7.05 11.04
C MET A 293 7.49 -7.76 12.00
N ALA A 294 8.79 -7.61 11.76
CA ALA A 294 9.85 -7.95 12.67
C ALA A 294 10.46 -6.66 13.25
N ASP A 295 10.87 -6.69 14.51
CA ASP A 295 11.60 -5.57 15.12
C ASP A 295 12.86 -5.26 14.32
N ALA A 296 13.27 -3.98 14.27
CA ALA A 296 14.48 -3.56 13.54
C ALA A 296 15.77 -4.20 14.09
N LYS A 297 15.75 -4.61 15.34
CA LYS A 297 16.84 -5.32 16.03
C LYS A 297 16.59 -6.82 16.17
N ALA A 298 15.59 -7.36 15.46
CA ALA A 298 15.29 -8.79 15.46
C ALA A 298 16.51 -9.61 15.03
N THR A 299 16.61 -10.77 15.59
CA THR A 299 17.65 -11.77 15.29
C THR A 299 17.09 -12.90 14.43
N PRO A 300 17.93 -13.75 13.82
CA PRO A 300 17.46 -14.95 13.14
C PRO A 300 16.57 -15.87 13.97
N LYS A 301 16.69 -15.84 15.30
CA LYS A 301 15.85 -16.63 16.22
C LYS A 301 14.42 -16.10 16.32
N ASP A 302 14.23 -14.80 16.20
CA ASP A 302 12.89 -14.19 16.24
C ASP A 302 12.02 -14.63 15.06
N LEU A 303 12.64 -14.99 13.93
CA LEU A 303 11.94 -15.55 12.78
C LEU A 303 11.24 -16.88 13.08
N ASP A 304 11.68 -17.64 14.09
CA ASP A 304 11.04 -18.91 14.47
C ASP A 304 9.67 -18.68 15.13
N GLU A 305 9.52 -17.58 15.89
CA GLU A 305 8.23 -17.19 16.47
C GLU A 305 7.29 -16.64 15.38
N LEU A 306 7.81 -15.81 14.48
CA LEU A 306 7.05 -15.33 13.32
C LEU A 306 6.60 -16.48 12.40
N ASP A 307 7.42 -17.53 12.25
CA ASP A 307 7.00 -18.71 11.48
C ASP A 307 5.83 -19.46 12.14
N LYS A 308 5.76 -19.53 13.47
CA LYS A 308 4.61 -20.10 14.16
C LYS A 308 3.31 -19.35 13.86
N VAL A 309 3.38 -18.03 13.76
CA VAL A 309 2.23 -17.22 13.31
C VAL A 309 1.90 -17.54 11.86
N ARG A 310 2.89 -17.52 10.97
CA ARG A 310 2.73 -17.83 9.55
C ARG A 310 2.06 -19.18 9.31
N GLN A 311 2.48 -20.23 10.02
CA GLN A 311 1.95 -21.59 9.88
C GLN A 311 0.44 -21.69 10.12
N GLN A 312 -0.16 -20.79 10.94
CA GLN A 312 -1.60 -20.78 11.24
C GLN A 312 -2.47 -20.33 10.05
N PHE A 313 -1.84 -19.69 9.05
CA PHE A 313 -2.54 -19.08 7.91
C PHE A 313 -2.13 -19.67 6.56
N LEU A 314 -1.31 -20.73 6.56
CA LEU A 314 -0.97 -21.42 5.32
C LEU A 314 -2.20 -22.11 4.71
N GLY A 315 -2.30 -22.02 3.37
CA GLY A 315 -3.40 -22.63 2.63
C GLY A 315 -4.72 -21.88 2.68
N VAL A 316 -4.78 -20.71 3.32
CA VAL A 316 -5.95 -19.83 3.27
C VAL A 316 -6.09 -19.29 1.84
N PRO A 317 -7.27 -19.43 1.19
CA PRO A 317 -7.47 -18.96 -0.18
C PRO A 317 -7.20 -17.46 -0.31
N ASN A 318 -6.49 -17.06 -1.38
CA ASN A 318 -6.16 -15.68 -1.69
C ASN A 318 -5.32 -14.94 -0.65
N LEU A 319 -4.77 -15.64 0.35
CA LEU A 319 -3.87 -15.10 1.37
C LEU A 319 -2.53 -15.82 1.33
N THR A 320 -1.45 -15.08 1.15
CA THR A 320 -0.08 -15.59 1.24
C THR A 320 0.70 -14.82 2.30
N LEU A 321 1.70 -15.48 2.91
CA LEU A 321 2.61 -14.84 3.86
C LEU A 321 4.05 -15.01 3.34
N PRO A 322 4.46 -14.17 2.36
CA PRO A 322 5.72 -14.39 1.65
C PRO A 322 6.96 -13.93 2.41
N GLY A 323 6.84 -13.21 3.54
CA GLY A 323 8.00 -12.71 4.25
C GLY A 323 7.72 -11.76 5.41
N ILE A 324 8.70 -10.89 5.67
CA ILE A 324 8.70 -9.95 6.80
C ILE A 324 8.83 -8.49 6.34
N LYS A 325 8.33 -7.58 7.20
CA LYS A 325 8.51 -6.13 7.14
C LYS A 325 9.47 -5.67 8.23
N ILE A 326 10.34 -4.72 7.89
CA ILE A 326 11.26 -4.07 8.83
C ILE A 326 11.24 -2.56 8.58
N PHE A 327 11.34 -1.76 9.64
CA PHE A 327 11.58 -0.32 9.57
C PHE A 327 13.08 -0.06 9.75
N ALA A 328 13.71 0.57 8.76
CA ALA A 328 15.12 0.95 8.86
C ALA A 328 15.30 2.36 9.44
N ASP A 329 14.33 3.24 9.28
CA ASP A 329 14.32 4.61 9.79
C ASP A 329 12.90 5.15 9.96
N GLY A 330 12.76 6.45 10.17
CA GLY A 330 11.49 7.17 10.26
C GLY A 330 11.21 8.04 9.03
N VAL A 331 10.84 9.33 9.23
CA VAL A 331 10.41 10.27 8.19
C VAL A 331 11.31 11.50 8.10
N ALA A 332 11.36 12.14 6.92
CA ALA A 332 12.26 13.27 6.66
C ALA A 332 11.69 14.64 7.01
N GLU A 333 10.37 14.74 7.09
CA GLU A 333 9.63 15.99 7.28
C GLU A 333 9.85 16.59 8.67
N VAL A 334 9.91 17.93 8.72
CA VAL A 334 9.85 18.68 9.98
C VAL A 334 8.43 18.55 10.58
N PRO A 335 8.28 18.37 11.92
CA PRO A 335 9.34 18.47 12.94
C PRO A 335 10.08 17.16 13.24
N ALA A 336 9.64 16.00 12.74
CA ALA A 336 10.16 14.69 13.12
C ALA A 336 11.63 14.50 12.72
N GLN A 337 11.97 14.67 11.44
CA GLN A 337 13.33 14.53 10.91
C GLN A 337 14.06 13.28 11.43
N SER A 338 13.35 12.16 11.48
CA SER A 338 13.84 10.88 12.00
C SER A 338 14.38 9.94 10.91
N ALA A 339 14.23 10.30 9.62
CA ALA A 339 14.86 9.55 8.53
C ALA A 339 16.38 9.58 8.63
N ALA A 340 17.03 8.41 8.47
CA ALA A 340 18.49 8.29 8.61
C ALA A 340 19.20 8.77 7.35
N MET A 341 19.98 9.84 7.50
CA MET A 341 20.67 10.54 6.42
C MET A 341 22.19 10.32 6.49
N LEU A 342 22.86 10.34 5.31
CA LEU A 342 24.32 10.35 5.22
C LEU A 342 24.90 11.73 5.58
N GLU A 343 24.17 12.79 5.28
CA GLU A 343 24.51 14.16 5.66
C GLU A 343 23.48 14.71 6.67
N PRO A 344 23.90 15.53 7.67
CA PRO A 344 22.98 15.98 8.72
C PRO A 344 21.93 16.95 8.20
N TYR A 345 20.76 16.98 8.82
CA TYR A 345 19.77 18.03 8.61
C TYR A 345 20.32 19.41 8.98
N LYS A 346 20.10 20.41 8.13
CA LYS A 346 20.71 21.74 8.25
C LYS A 346 20.30 22.52 9.50
N ASN A 347 19.08 22.32 9.98
CA ASN A 347 18.52 23.04 11.13
C ASN A 347 18.86 22.40 12.47
N THR A 348 18.97 21.07 12.52
CA THR A 348 19.19 20.33 13.78
C THR A 348 20.62 19.82 13.90
N HIS A 349 21.37 19.74 12.79
CA HIS A 349 22.68 19.10 12.70
C HIS A 349 22.69 17.62 13.11
N LYS A 350 21.53 16.95 13.09
CA LYS A 350 21.35 15.53 13.38
C LYS A 350 21.22 14.74 12.07
N PHE A 351 21.50 13.45 12.15
CA PHE A 351 21.45 12.52 11.02
C PHE A 351 20.13 11.71 10.94
N GLY A 352 19.14 12.04 11.79
CA GLY A 352 18.00 11.16 12.01
C GLY A 352 18.39 9.92 12.81
N GLU A 353 17.63 8.85 12.70
CA GLU A 353 17.84 7.62 13.45
C GLU A 353 17.83 6.39 12.55
N LEU A 354 18.92 5.65 12.49
CA LEU A 354 18.99 4.34 11.87
C LEU A 354 18.52 3.28 12.89
N LEU A 355 17.36 2.68 12.66
CA LEU A 355 16.73 1.73 13.58
C LEU A 355 17.38 0.34 13.50
N ILE A 356 17.81 -0.08 12.30
CA ILE A 356 18.51 -1.36 12.09
C ILE A 356 19.97 -1.27 12.57
N ASP A 357 20.51 -2.39 13.06
CA ASP A 357 21.94 -2.49 13.34
C ASP A 357 22.68 -2.97 12.07
N PRO A 358 23.50 -2.13 11.41
CA PRO A 358 24.21 -2.50 10.19
C PRO A 358 25.09 -3.75 10.31
N LYS A 359 25.55 -4.07 11.53
CA LYS A 359 26.42 -5.23 11.77
C LYS A 359 25.64 -6.55 11.74
N HIS A 360 24.37 -6.53 12.15
CA HIS A 360 23.55 -7.73 12.34
C HIS A 360 22.38 -7.83 11.36
N PHE A 361 22.00 -6.72 10.73
CA PHE A 361 20.87 -6.70 9.80
C PHE A 361 21.04 -7.70 8.64
N GLY A 362 22.26 -7.80 8.09
CA GLY A 362 22.57 -8.76 7.02
C GLY A 362 22.37 -10.22 7.43
N GLU A 363 22.61 -10.57 8.70
CA GLU A 363 22.36 -11.93 9.23
C GLU A 363 20.85 -12.22 9.25
N LEU A 364 20.04 -11.24 9.63
CA LEU A 364 18.58 -11.36 9.63
C LEU A 364 18.04 -11.53 8.21
N VAL A 365 18.51 -10.72 7.24
CA VAL A 365 18.10 -10.83 5.84
C VAL A 365 18.51 -12.19 5.26
N SER A 366 19.75 -12.65 5.52
CA SER A 366 20.23 -13.97 5.09
C SER A 366 19.40 -15.12 5.69
N ALA A 367 19.02 -15.00 6.97
CA ALA A 367 18.19 -16.00 7.63
C ALA A 367 16.75 -16.04 7.10
N ALA A 368 16.16 -14.90 6.76
CA ALA A 368 14.86 -14.80 6.12
C ALA A 368 14.91 -15.39 4.69
N ASP A 369 15.91 -15.02 3.90
CA ASP A 369 16.14 -15.52 2.55
C ASP A 369 16.31 -17.06 2.54
N ALA A 370 17.05 -17.60 3.51
CA ALA A 370 17.23 -19.05 3.67
C ALA A 370 15.94 -19.81 3.97
N ARG A 371 14.95 -19.15 4.59
CA ARG A 371 13.60 -19.68 4.83
C ARG A 371 12.67 -19.54 3.63
N GLY A 372 13.14 -18.93 2.54
CA GLY A 372 12.32 -18.62 1.38
C GLY A 372 11.44 -17.37 1.59
N TRP A 373 11.78 -16.49 2.52
CA TRP A 373 11.02 -15.29 2.85
C TRP A 373 11.63 -14.05 2.21
N LEU A 374 10.79 -13.22 1.63
CA LEU A 374 11.20 -11.89 1.22
C LEU A 374 11.34 -10.97 2.44
N VAL A 375 12.20 -9.97 2.31
CA VAL A 375 12.35 -8.88 3.29
C VAL A 375 11.94 -7.58 2.60
N HIS A 376 10.96 -6.89 3.19
CA HIS A 376 10.43 -5.62 2.73
C HIS A 376 10.80 -4.53 3.74
N VAL A 377 11.59 -3.55 3.33
CA VAL A 377 12.21 -2.58 4.23
C VAL A 377 11.63 -1.19 3.99
N HIS A 378 11.08 -0.56 5.04
CA HIS A 378 10.84 0.88 5.05
C HIS A 378 12.19 1.60 5.13
N ALA A 379 12.49 2.44 4.17
CA ALA A 379 13.66 3.31 4.19
C ALA A 379 13.39 4.62 3.41
N ILE A 380 13.48 5.73 4.11
CA ILE A 380 13.22 7.09 3.65
C ILE A 380 14.55 7.80 3.33
N GLY A 381 15.47 7.81 4.28
CA GLY A 381 16.77 8.47 4.18
C GLY A 381 17.80 7.66 3.42
N ASP A 382 18.75 8.35 2.82
CA ASP A 382 19.77 7.73 1.98
C ASP A 382 20.74 6.82 2.75
N CYS A 383 20.94 7.07 4.05
CA CYS A 383 21.69 6.16 4.93
C CYS A 383 20.93 4.86 5.17
N ALA A 384 19.63 4.94 5.50
CA ALA A 384 18.82 3.75 5.73
C ALA A 384 18.72 2.87 4.47
N ILE A 385 18.54 3.49 3.29
CA ILE A 385 18.53 2.78 2.01
C ILE A 385 19.87 2.09 1.74
N HIS A 386 20.98 2.79 1.98
CA HIS A 386 22.31 2.25 1.82
C HIS A 386 22.53 1.00 2.68
N GLU A 387 22.19 1.08 3.97
CA GLU A 387 22.35 -0.02 4.91
C GLU A 387 21.38 -1.18 4.66
N ALA A 388 20.16 -0.89 4.22
CA ALA A 388 19.24 -1.93 3.76
C ALA A 388 19.82 -2.71 2.58
N LEU A 389 20.38 -2.01 1.58
CA LEU A 389 21.06 -2.65 0.45
C LEU A 389 22.31 -3.43 0.88
N ASN A 390 23.06 -2.98 1.91
CA ASN A 390 24.18 -3.71 2.47
C ASN A 390 23.74 -5.06 3.06
N GLY A 391 22.63 -5.07 3.82
CA GLY A 391 22.06 -6.30 4.36
C GLY A 391 21.61 -7.28 3.26
N MET A 392 20.93 -6.75 2.22
CA MET A 392 20.51 -7.56 1.08
C MET A 392 21.72 -8.09 0.27
N ALA A 393 22.79 -7.30 0.14
CA ALA A 393 24.04 -7.73 -0.48
C ALA A 393 24.69 -8.90 0.27
N GLN A 394 24.63 -8.90 1.60
CA GLN A 394 25.11 -10.03 2.41
C GLN A 394 24.30 -11.30 2.10
N ALA A 395 22.97 -11.22 2.12
CA ALA A 395 22.10 -12.36 1.80
C ALA A 395 22.40 -12.93 0.39
N ARG A 396 22.68 -12.06 -0.59
CA ARG A 396 23.05 -12.50 -1.95
C ARG A 396 24.41 -13.19 -2.00
N ARG A 397 25.37 -12.77 -1.17
CA ARG A 397 26.68 -13.48 -1.04
C ARG A 397 26.52 -14.83 -0.36
N ASP A 398 25.71 -14.91 0.69
CA ASP A 398 25.49 -16.12 1.45
C ASP A 398 24.66 -17.15 0.66
N ARG A 399 23.68 -16.67 -0.10
CA ARG A 399 22.81 -17.51 -0.93
C ARG A 399 22.16 -16.69 -2.05
N HIS A 400 22.32 -17.13 -3.28
CA HIS A 400 21.62 -16.53 -4.41
C HIS A 400 20.26 -17.21 -4.65
N SER A 401 19.25 -16.85 -3.85
CA SER A 401 17.92 -17.50 -3.84
C SER A 401 17.00 -17.07 -4.98
N GLY A 402 17.24 -15.88 -5.58
CA GLY A 402 16.31 -15.26 -6.54
C GLY A 402 15.04 -14.69 -5.90
N ILE A 403 14.92 -14.63 -4.57
CA ILE A 403 13.78 -14.02 -3.89
C ILE A 403 13.84 -12.49 -4.08
N PRO A 404 12.80 -11.83 -4.61
CA PRO A 404 12.79 -10.40 -4.79
C PRO A 404 12.56 -9.70 -3.45
N HIS A 405 13.66 -9.30 -2.77
CA HIS A 405 13.55 -8.37 -1.66
C HIS A 405 13.12 -6.99 -2.16
N SER A 406 12.63 -6.14 -1.28
CA SER A 406 12.16 -4.81 -1.68
C SER A 406 12.44 -3.75 -0.63
N ILE A 407 12.66 -2.53 -1.09
CA ILE A 407 12.73 -1.32 -0.26
C ILE A 407 11.58 -0.42 -0.67
N THR A 408 10.86 0.11 0.32
CA THR A 408 9.72 0.99 0.09
C THR A 408 9.99 2.42 0.52
N HIS A 409 9.24 3.34 -0.03
CA HIS A 409 9.26 4.79 0.09
C HIS A 409 10.36 5.43 -0.75
N LEU A 410 11.64 5.16 -0.49
CA LEU A 410 12.74 5.62 -1.34
C LEU A 410 12.68 7.13 -1.60
N GLN A 411 12.41 7.92 -0.55
CA GLN A 411 12.25 9.36 -0.71
C GLN A 411 13.56 10.02 -1.12
N MET A 412 14.68 9.65 -0.49
CA MET A 412 16.00 10.20 -0.82
C MET A 412 16.99 9.06 -1.06
N VAL A 413 17.43 8.87 -2.30
CA VAL A 413 18.33 7.77 -2.67
C VAL A 413 19.68 8.34 -3.13
N ASN A 414 20.77 7.87 -2.53
CA ASN A 414 22.10 8.26 -2.97
C ASN A 414 22.38 7.70 -4.38
N PRO A 415 22.89 8.50 -5.33
CA PRO A 415 23.21 8.03 -6.68
C PRO A 415 24.15 6.82 -6.75
N LYS A 416 25.01 6.64 -5.75
CA LYS A 416 25.92 5.49 -5.65
C LYS A 416 25.16 4.17 -5.46
N ASP A 417 23.91 4.22 -5.01
CA ASP A 417 23.09 3.05 -4.74
C ASP A 417 22.15 2.68 -5.88
N PHE A 418 21.95 3.55 -6.91
CA PHE A 418 20.98 3.28 -7.99
C PHE A 418 21.22 1.94 -8.68
N GLU A 419 22.45 1.63 -9.07
CA GLU A 419 22.78 0.40 -9.77
C GLU A 419 22.63 -0.85 -8.89
N ARG A 420 22.75 -0.70 -7.57
CA ARG A 420 22.66 -1.80 -6.61
C ARG A 420 21.28 -2.45 -6.60
N PHE A 421 20.19 -1.71 -6.88
CA PHE A 421 18.85 -2.29 -7.00
C PHE A 421 18.81 -3.39 -8.07
N ARG A 422 19.37 -3.12 -9.25
CA ARG A 422 19.48 -4.13 -10.32
C ARG A 422 20.44 -5.25 -9.94
N GLN A 423 21.62 -4.92 -9.44
CA GLN A 423 22.68 -5.91 -9.12
C GLN A 423 22.23 -6.91 -8.06
N LEU A 424 21.43 -6.45 -7.09
CA LEU A 424 20.95 -7.25 -5.96
C LEU A 424 19.53 -7.80 -6.20
N ASP A 425 18.93 -7.52 -7.35
CA ASP A 425 17.53 -7.85 -7.65
C ASP A 425 16.57 -7.38 -6.54
N VAL A 426 16.69 -6.10 -6.16
CA VAL A 426 15.84 -5.45 -5.16
C VAL A 426 14.79 -4.61 -5.88
N ILE A 427 13.52 -4.82 -5.54
CA ILE A 427 12.40 -4.08 -6.11
C ILE A 427 12.22 -2.75 -5.37
N ALA A 428 12.15 -1.66 -6.12
CA ALA A 428 11.85 -0.33 -5.61
C ALA A 428 10.32 -0.14 -5.53
N SER A 429 9.76 -0.24 -4.33
CA SER A 429 8.33 -0.02 -4.07
C SER A 429 8.11 1.46 -3.75
N MET A 430 7.45 2.19 -4.67
CA MET A 430 7.44 3.66 -4.59
C MET A 430 6.02 4.21 -4.54
N GLN A 431 5.78 5.12 -3.58
CA GLN A 431 4.57 5.92 -3.46
C GLN A 431 4.71 7.18 -4.33
N LEU A 432 4.66 7.01 -5.66
CA LEU A 432 4.88 8.13 -6.57
C LEU A 432 3.77 9.20 -6.57
N TYR A 433 2.67 8.98 -5.86
CA TYR A 433 1.73 10.05 -5.50
C TYR A 433 2.41 11.15 -4.68
N TRP A 434 3.40 10.81 -3.85
CA TRP A 434 4.17 11.75 -3.04
C TRP A 434 5.20 12.57 -3.84
N ALA A 435 5.50 12.17 -5.07
CA ALA A 435 6.45 12.87 -5.93
C ALA A 435 5.87 14.20 -6.47
N SER A 436 5.41 15.06 -5.57
CA SER A 436 4.69 16.31 -5.80
C SER A 436 5.46 17.50 -5.22
N ALA A 437 5.45 18.65 -5.94
CA ALA A 437 5.93 19.91 -5.36
C ALA A 437 4.82 20.53 -4.50
N ASP A 438 4.68 20.07 -3.28
CA ASP A 438 3.70 20.48 -2.27
C ASP A 438 4.36 20.95 -0.97
N GLU A 439 3.56 21.15 0.08
CA GLU A 439 4.04 21.56 1.39
C GLU A 439 5.06 20.56 1.96
N SER A 440 4.73 19.25 1.90
CA SER A 440 5.60 18.21 2.47
C SER A 440 6.99 18.22 1.84
N SER A 441 7.07 18.20 0.51
CA SER A 441 8.36 18.17 -0.20
C SER A 441 9.09 19.51 -0.14
N ILE A 442 8.39 20.63 -0.33
CA ILE A 442 9.00 21.95 -0.56
C ILE A 442 9.25 22.72 0.71
N ASP A 443 8.32 22.68 1.68
CA ASP A 443 8.45 23.46 2.89
C ASP A 443 9.01 22.64 4.06
N LEU A 444 8.62 21.37 4.16
CA LEU A 444 8.97 20.53 5.32
C LEU A 444 10.24 19.68 5.12
N VAL A 445 10.75 19.55 3.87
CA VAL A 445 11.97 18.78 3.57
C VAL A 445 13.04 19.65 2.92
N LYS A 446 12.76 20.28 1.76
CA LYS A 446 13.76 20.97 0.93
C LYS A 446 14.68 21.95 1.66
N PRO A 447 14.23 22.81 2.59
CA PRO A 447 15.09 23.75 3.29
C PRO A 447 16.12 23.09 4.21
N TYR A 448 15.85 21.86 4.63
CA TYR A 448 16.54 21.19 5.74
C TYR A 448 17.53 20.11 5.30
N VAL A 449 17.44 19.64 4.06
CA VAL A 449 18.36 18.63 3.51
C VAL A 449 19.37 19.26 2.53
N ASP A 450 20.46 18.56 2.24
CA ASP A 450 21.41 19.01 1.22
C ASP A 450 20.74 19.10 -0.17
N ALA A 451 21.16 20.08 -0.96
CA ALA A 451 20.57 20.31 -2.28
C ALA A 451 20.80 19.13 -3.26
N MET A 452 21.96 18.45 -3.14
CA MET A 452 22.25 17.27 -3.97
C MET A 452 21.39 16.08 -3.56
N VAL A 453 21.11 15.92 -2.26
CA VAL A 453 20.19 14.89 -1.75
C VAL A 453 18.77 15.19 -2.21
N PHE A 454 18.31 16.45 -2.08
CA PHE A 454 16.97 16.85 -2.52
C PHE A 454 16.73 16.66 -4.03
N MET A 455 17.79 16.79 -4.84
CA MET A 455 17.70 16.56 -6.29
C MET A 455 17.21 15.15 -6.65
N TYR A 456 17.49 14.18 -5.81
CA TYR A 456 17.11 12.78 -5.97
C TYR A 456 15.93 12.37 -5.06
N THR A 457 15.02 13.31 -4.78
CA THR A 457 13.77 12.99 -4.07
C THR A 457 12.83 12.21 -4.98
N TYR A 458 12.45 10.99 -4.58
CA TYR A 458 11.69 10.02 -5.36
C TYR A 458 12.29 9.81 -6.76
N PRO A 459 13.53 9.27 -6.89
CA PRO A 459 14.29 9.27 -8.12
C PRO A 459 13.91 8.10 -9.05
N ALA A 460 12.64 8.07 -9.49
CA ALA A 460 12.08 6.98 -10.27
C ALA A 460 12.77 6.81 -11.64
N HIS A 461 13.04 7.92 -12.36
CA HIS A 461 13.73 7.87 -13.63
C HIS A 461 15.17 7.39 -13.48
N SER A 462 15.88 7.91 -12.48
CA SER A 462 17.26 7.52 -12.20
C SER A 462 17.39 6.04 -11.85
N LEU A 463 16.50 5.51 -11.01
CA LEU A 463 16.45 4.08 -10.69
C LEU A 463 16.18 3.22 -11.93
N LEU A 464 15.20 3.58 -12.75
CA LEU A 464 14.91 2.90 -14.03
C LEU A 464 16.09 2.92 -14.99
N LYS A 465 16.74 4.08 -15.14
CA LYS A 465 17.91 4.24 -16.01
C LYS A 465 19.06 3.30 -15.60
N HIS A 466 19.16 2.97 -14.32
CA HIS A 466 20.14 2.01 -13.79
C HIS A 466 19.60 0.57 -13.71
N GLY A 467 18.43 0.31 -14.30
CA GLY A 467 17.87 -1.02 -14.47
C GLY A 467 17.11 -1.58 -13.26
N ALA A 468 16.73 -0.73 -12.30
CA ALA A 468 15.88 -1.14 -11.18
C ALA A 468 14.48 -1.51 -11.67
N THR A 469 13.84 -2.49 -11.02
CA THR A 469 12.42 -2.79 -11.17
C THR A 469 11.62 -1.93 -10.20
N LEU A 470 10.64 -1.16 -10.70
CA LEU A 470 9.72 -0.38 -9.87
C LEU A 470 8.40 -1.13 -9.66
N ALA A 471 7.86 -1.07 -8.44
CA ALA A 471 6.49 -1.45 -8.12
C ALA A 471 5.72 -0.24 -7.56
N GLY A 472 4.47 -0.08 -7.98
CA GLY A 472 3.59 1.01 -7.54
C GLY A 472 2.95 0.69 -6.19
N ALA A 473 2.94 1.68 -5.30
CA ALA A 473 2.42 1.56 -3.95
C ALA A 473 1.67 2.82 -3.52
N SER A 474 0.72 2.70 -2.60
CA SER A 474 -0.03 3.84 -2.07
C SER A 474 0.37 4.23 -0.65
N ASP A 475 0.73 3.26 0.16
CA ASP A 475 0.84 3.38 1.61
C ASP A 475 -0.47 3.83 2.27
N TRP A 476 -1.62 3.47 1.65
CA TRP A 476 -2.93 3.80 2.22
C TRP A 476 -3.05 3.22 3.65
N PRO A 477 -3.55 4.02 4.63
CA PRO A 477 -4.30 5.26 4.49
C PRO A 477 -3.49 6.56 4.60
N ILE A 478 -2.15 6.53 4.52
CA ILE A 478 -1.34 7.75 4.55
C ILE A 478 -1.76 8.68 3.40
N THR A 479 -1.93 8.11 2.19
CA THR A 479 -2.51 8.82 1.06
C THR A 479 -3.53 7.96 0.31
N THR A 480 -4.13 8.51 -0.73
CA THR A 480 -5.14 7.80 -1.55
C THR A 480 -4.54 6.57 -2.24
N PRO A 481 -5.25 5.42 -2.26
CA PRO A 481 -4.81 4.24 -3.00
C PRO A 481 -5.15 4.30 -4.50
N ASP A 482 -5.69 5.41 -5.01
CA ASP A 482 -6.08 5.56 -6.42
C ASP A 482 -4.85 5.49 -7.35
N PRO A 483 -4.66 4.40 -8.12
CA PRO A 483 -3.50 4.25 -8.99
C PRO A 483 -3.38 5.34 -10.04
N TRP A 484 -4.51 5.91 -10.51
CA TRP A 484 -4.51 6.92 -11.56
C TRP A 484 -3.95 8.25 -11.08
N LYS A 485 -4.14 8.59 -9.82
CA LYS A 485 -3.53 9.77 -9.20
C LYS A 485 -2.01 9.59 -9.06
N ALA A 486 -1.56 8.39 -8.67
CA ALA A 486 -0.14 8.08 -8.59
C ALA A 486 0.52 8.04 -9.99
N ILE A 487 -0.14 7.47 -10.99
CA ILE A 487 0.33 7.47 -12.39
C ILE A 487 0.43 8.90 -12.94
N TYR A 488 -0.61 9.72 -12.72
CA TYR A 488 -0.55 11.13 -13.07
C TYR A 488 0.65 11.84 -12.44
N GLN A 489 0.85 11.61 -11.14
CA GLN A 489 1.90 12.26 -10.38
C GLN A 489 3.29 11.81 -10.85
N ALA A 490 3.50 10.52 -11.10
CA ALA A 490 4.75 9.98 -11.64
C ALA A 490 5.13 10.57 -13.01
N VAL A 491 4.13 10.83 -13.86
CA VAL A 491 4.32 11.40 -15.20
C VAL A 491 4.56 12.91 -15.18
N THR A 492 3.92 13.64 -14.27
CA THR A 492 3.92 15.11 -14.30
C THR A 492 4.75 15.75 -13.19
N ARG A 493 4.86 15.12 -12.05
CA ARG A 493 5.49 15.62 -10.81
C ARG A 493 4.99 17.00 -10.38
N LYS A 494 3.79 17.39 -10.86
CA LYS A 494 3.17 18.68 -10.61
C LYS A 494 2.49 18.72 -9.27
N GLY A 495 2.74 19.76 -8.50
CA GLY A 495 2.05 20.10 -7.27
C GLY A 495 1.67 21.57 -7.22
N PRO A 496 1.04 22.03 -6.12
CA PRO A 496 0.64 23.42 -5.95
C PRO A 496 1.82 24.41 -6.01
N LYS A 497 3.03 23.93 -5.70
CA LYS A 497 4.26 24.76 -5.64
C LYS A 497 5.18 24.58 -6.85
N GLY A 498 4.70 23.96 -7.92
CA GLY A 498 5.45 23.77 -9.17
C GLY A 498 5.63 22.31 -9.58
N VAL A 499 6.82 21.98 -10.04
CA VAL A 499 7.20 20.62 -10.46
C VAL A 499 8.36 20.13 -9.58
N LEU A 500 8.24 18.97 -8.98
CA LEU A 500 9.29 18.38 -8.16
C LEU A 500 10.28 17.60 -9.05
N ASN A 501 11.54 18.08 -9.14
CA ASN A 501 12.62 17.39 -9.85
C ASN A 501 12.16 16.80 -11.21
N ALA A 502 11.86 17.68 -12.18
CA ALA A 502 11.20 17.32 -13.45
C ALA A 502 11.89 16.17 -14.22
N ASP A 503 13.21 16.05 -14.08
CA ASP A 503 14.01 14.99 -14.75
C ASP A 503 13.74 13.59 -14.19
N GLU A 504 13.08 13.50 -13.04
CA GLU A 504 12.67 12.22 -12.42
C GLU A 504 11.25 11.78 -12.82
N ALA A 505 10.60 12.49 -13.76
CA ALA A 505 9.34 12.05 -14.34
C ALA A 505 9.54 10.79 -15.21
N ILE A 506 8.55 9.91 -15.19
CA ILE A 506 8.60 8.63 -15.92
C ILE A 506 7.38 8.44 -16.82
N ASP A 507 7.49 7.54 -17.79
CA ASP A 507 6.40 7.24 -18.72
C ASP A 507 5.27 6.47 -18.02
N ARG A 508 4.01 6.75 -18.45
CA ARG A 508 2.81 6.06 -17.94
C ARG A 508 2.86 4.54 -18.11
N GLN A 509 3.49 4.05 -19.19
CA GLN A 509 3.58 2.61 -19.44
C GLN A 509 4.45 1.91 -18.40
N VAL A 510 5.49 2.59 -17.89
CA VAL A 510 6.28 2.09 -16.76
C VAL A 510 5.39 1.92 -15.52
N MET A 511 4.52 2.89 -15.26
CA MET A 511 3.58 2.82 -14.14
C MET A 511 2.52 1.75 -14.33
N PHE A 512 2.08 1.47 -15.58
CA PHE A 512 1.18 0.34 -15.84
C PHE A 512 1.84 -0.99 -15.47
N GLN A 513 3.12 -1.16 -15.81
CA GLN A 513 3.89 -2.33 -15.38
C GLN A 513 4.11 -2.34 -13.85
N ALA A 514 4.36 -1.17 -13.26
CA ALA A 514 4.60 -1.06 -11.82
C ALA A 514 3.39 -1.46 -10.98
N TYR A 515 2.16 -1.14 -11.43
CA TYR A 515 0.91 -1.54 -10.75
C TYR A 515 0.34 -2.88 -11.22
N THR A 516 1.05 -3.64 -12.05
CA THR A 516 0.59 -4.94 -12.55
C THR A 516 1.68 -6.00 -12.37
N LEU A 517 2.41 -6.36 -13.43
CA LEU A 517 3.35 -7.48 -13.42
C LEU A 517 4.51 -7.29 -12.42
N ASN A 518 5.06 -6.08 -12.30
CA ASN A 518 6.17 -5.83 -11.38
C ASN A 518 5.73 -5.95 -9.91
N ALA A 519 4.54 -5.41 -9.59
CA ALA A 519 3.96 -5.58 -8.26
C ALA A 519 3.63 -7.05 -7.98
N ALA A 520 3.06 -7.79 -8.97
CA ALA A 520 2.84 -9.23 -8.83
C ALA A 520 4.13 -9.98 -8.48
N ARG A 521 5.25 -9.64 -9.15
CA ARG A 521 6.57 -10.21 -8.85
C ARG A 521 7.01 -9.89 -7.42
N MET A 522 6.80 -8.66 -6.96
CA MET A 522 7.12 -8.28 -5.58
C MET A 522 6.30 -9.09 -4.56
N LEU A 523 5.02 -9.35 -4.86
CA LEU A 523 4.16 -10.18 -4.04
C LEU A 523 4.46 -11.69 -4.17
N ARG A 524 5.34 -12.08 -5.09
CA ARG A 524 5.64 -13.48 -5.48
C ARG A 524 4.40 -14.22 -6.03
N LEU A 525 3.59 -13.51 -6.78
CA LEU A 525 2.35 -14.01 -7.40
C LEU A 525 2.37 -13.85 -8.94
N GLU A 526 3.51 -13.51 -9.55
CA GLU A 526 3.65 -13.23 -10.98
C GLU A 526 3.27 -14.41 -11.89
N ASP A 527 3.35 -15.62 -11.42
CA ASP A 527 2.90 -16.79 -12.16
C ASP A 527 1.36 -16.93 -12.20
N SER A 528 0.67 -16.23 -11.28
CA SER A 528 -0.78 -16.36 -11.09
C SER A 528 -1.57 -15.12 -11.48
N ILE A 529 -1.01 -13.91 -11.31
CA ILE A 529 -1.69 -12.62 -11.52
C ILE A 529 -0.75 -11.60 -12.19
N GLY A 530 -1.23 -10.37 -12.35
CA GLY A 530 -0.45 -9.21 -12.82
C GLY A 530 -0.34 -9.08 -14.33
N SER A 531 -0.84 -10.07 -15.11
CA SER A 531 -0.91 -9.98 -16.57
C SER A 531 -2.02 -10.86 -17.12
N LEU A 532 -2.54 -10.50 -18.30
CA LEU A 532 -3.55 -11.30 -19.00
C LEU A 532 -2.86 -12.32 -19.90
N LYS A 533 -2.39 -13.40 -19.30
CA LYS A 533 -1.75 -14.52 -19.97
C LYS A 533 -2.55 -15.81 -19.73
N PRO A 534 -2.72 -16.66 -20.74
CA PRO A 534 -3.41 -17.95 -20.56
C PRO A 534 -2.91 -18.73 -19.34
N GLY A 535 -3.84 -19.16 -18.49
CA GLY A 535 -3.59 -19.89 -17.24
C GLY A 535 -3.56 -19.02 -15.98
N LYS A 536 -3.32 -17.68 -16.08
CA LYS A 536 -3.39 -16.75 -14.95
C LYS A 536 -4.83 -16.42 -14.58
N GLN A 537 -5.03 -15.92 -13.36
CA GLN A 537 -6.33 -15.44 -12.87
C GLN A 537 -6.85 -14.31 -13.74
N ALA A 538 -8.14 -14.30 -13.99
CA ALA A 538 -8.81 -13.28 -14.77
C ALA A 538 -9.18 -12.09 -13.90
N ASP A 539 -8.15 -11.43 -13.34
CA ASP A 539 -8.26 -10.18 -12.60
C ASP A 539 -8.13 -9.04 -13.59
N MET A 540 -9.20 -8.27 -13.79
CA MET A 540 -9.28 -7.33 -14.90
C MET A 540 -10.05 -6.07 -14.53
N VAL A 541 -9.70 -4.96 -15.21
CA VAL A 541 -10.42 -3.69 -15.09
C VAL A 541 -10.76 -3.12 -16.46
N VAL A 542 -11.96 -2.52 -16.57
CA VAL A 542 -12.36 -1.73 -17.74
C VAL A 542 -12.37 -0.26 -17.36
N LEU A 543 -11.80 0.57 -18.22
CA LEU A 543 -11.61 2.00 -17.99
C LEU A 543 -12.55 2.84 -18.86
N ASP A 544 -12.90 4.04 -18.39
CA ASP A 544 -13.79 4.98 -19.07
C ASP A 544 -13.15 5.63 -20.31
N ARG A 545 -11.81 5.63 -20.41
CA ARG A 545 -11.04 6.36 -21.43
C ARG A 545 -9.83 5.58 -21.94
N ASP A 546 -9.28 6.04 -23.07
CA ASP A 546 -8.03 5.53 -23.64
C ASP A 546 -6.82 6.13 -22.93
N VAL A 547 -6.35 5.44 -21.89
CA VAL A 547 -5.22 5.87 -21.06
C VAL A 547 -3.87 5.90 -21.77
N PHE A 548 -3.78 5.32 -22.97
CA PHE A 548 -2.56 5.34 -23.78
C PHE A 548 -2.39 6.65 -24.55
N THR A 549 -3.51 7.31 -24.89
CA THR A 549 -3.53 8.47 -25.79
C THR A 549 -3.97 9.78 -25.14
N VAL A 550 -4.66 9.73 -23.99
CA VAL A 550 -5.09 10.96 -23.28
C VAL A 550 -3.88 11.80 -22.85
N LYS A 551 -4.10 13.12 -22.74
CA LYS A 551 -3.10 14.03 -22.17
C LYS A 551 -2.75 13.62 -20.74
N PRO A 552 -1.51 13.83 -20.26
CA PRO A 552 -1.10 13.48 -18.91
C PRO A 552 -2.05 13.99 -17.82
N GLU A 553 -2.55 15.21 -17.95
CA GLU A 553 -3.47 15.83 -16.99
C GLU A 553 -4.79 15.08 -16.83
N ALA A 554 -5.25 14.39 -17.88
CA ALA A 554 -6.49 13.61 -17.84
C ALA A 554 -6.33 12.24 -17.21
N LEU A 555 -5.10 11.78 -16.94
CA LEU A 555 -4.86 10.47 -16.32
C LEU A 555 -5.47 10.39 -14.93
N ARG A 556 -5.32 11.45 -14.11
CA ARG A 556 -5.85 11.49 -12.74
C ARG A 556 -7.37 11.39 -12.63
N ASP A 557 -8.09 11.67 -13.71
CA ASP A 557 -9.55 11.66 -13.78
C ASP A 557 -10.09 10.35 -14.39
N THR A 558 -9.21 9.38 -14.65
CA THR A 558 -9.58 8.07 -15.20
C THR A 558 -10.44 7.33 -14.20
N GLN A 559 -11.52 6.71 -14.70
CA GLN A 559 -12.48 6.00 -13.86
C GLN A 559 -12.52 4.52 -14.24
N VAL A 560 -12.56 3.69 -13.22
CA VAL A 560 -12.84 2.26 -13.38
C VAL A 560 -14.35 2.09 -13.58
N LEU A 561 -14.73 1.42 -14.66
CA LEU A 561 -16.12 1.11 -14.98
C LEU A 561 -16.53 -0.24 -14.39
N THR A 562 -15.65 -1.24 -14.51
CA THR A 562 -15.91 -2.59 -14.01
C THR A 562 -14.60 -3.21 -13.54
N THR A 563 -14.67 -3.98 -12.46
CA THR A 563 -13.56 -4.80 -11.95
C THR A 563 -14.01 -6.25 -11.87
N TRP A 564 -13.18 -7.14 -12.41
CA TRP A 564 -13.33 -8.59 -12.24
C TRP A 564 -12.21 -9.14 -11.37
N PHE A 565 -12.57 -10.04 -10.48
CA PHE A 565 -11.65 -10.84 -9.68
C PHE A 565 -11.89 -12.32 -9.98
N ALA A 566 -10.88 -13.01 -10.48
CA ALA A 566 -10.99 -14.40 -10.93
C ALA A 566 -12.19 -14.63 -11.85
N GLY A 567 -12.38 -13.74 -12.86
CA GLY A 567 -13.49 -13.80 -13.82
C GLY A 567 -14.88 -13.43 -13.27
N ARG A 568 -15.01 -13.16 -11.97
CA ARG A 568 -16.25 -12.71 -11.31
C ARG A 568 -16.28 -11.18 -11.23
N GLU A 569 -17.35 -10.56 -11.65
CA GLU A 569 -17.56 -9.12 -11.51
C GLU A 569 -17.74 -8.76 -10.02
N VAL A 570 -16.83 -7.93 -9.48
CA VAL A 570 -16.79 -7.51 -8.07
C VAL A 570 -17.11 -6.04 -7.88
N TYR A 571 -17.04 -5.27 -8.96
CA TYR A 571 -17.47 -3.88 -9.01
C TYR A 571 -17.98 -3.51 -10.40
N SER A 572 -19.07 -2.78 -10.42
CA SER A 572 -19.60 -2.11 -11.62
C SER A 572 -20.03 -0.69 -11.22
N ARG A 573 -19.52 0.29 -11.93
CA ARG A 573 -19.90 1.69 -11.69
C ARG A 573 -21.36 1.90 -12.02
N PRO A 574 -22.17 2.46 -11.12
CA PRO A 574 -23.54 2.82 -11.42
C PRO A 574 -23.58 3.78 -12.62
N LEU A 575 -24.40 3.47 -13.61
CA LEU A 575 -24.70 4.41 -14.68
C LEU A 575 -25.38 5.62 -14.04
N THR A 576 -24.64 6.70 -13.82
CA THR A 576 -25.27 8.00 -13.51
C THR A 576 -26.10 8.36 -14.74
N ALA A 577 -27.42 8.43 -14.57
CA ALA A 577 -28.27 9.00 -15.61
C ALA A 577 -27.66 10.36 -15.98
N GLN A 578 -27.23 10.47 -17.23
CA GLN A 578 -26.82 11.77 -17.78
C GLN A 578 -28.02 12.70 -17.59
N ARG A 579 -27.91 13.68 -16.68
CA ARG A 579 -28.85 14.79 -16.56
C ARG A 579 -28.47 15.86 -17.54
#